data_d7debc836e03e704ff087df8348561e3
#
_entry.id   d7debc836e03e704ff087df8348561e3
#
_cell.length_a   1.000
_cell.length_b   1.000
_cell.length_c   1.000
_cell.angle_alpha   90.00
_cell.angle_beta   90.00
_cell.angle_gamma   90.00
#
_symmetry.space_group_name_H-M   'P 1'
#
loop_
_entity.id
_entity.type
_entity.pdbx_description
1 polymer ?
#
loop_
_entity_poly.entity_id
_entity_poly.type
_entity_poly.pdbx_seq_one_letter_code
_entity_poly.pdbx_strand_id
1 'polypeptide(L)'
;MKTVCVIGTVGIPACYGGFESLVENLVSNASDDIKYSVFCSSNSYTEKLDSYNGAKLIYLPIKANGVQSVPYDIWSLIKCLKSRPDVVLILGVSGCIFLPIFSKLSSSKVITNIDGLEWRRDKWGKWAKKFLKLSESLAIKYSDSIITDNQAIFDYVRNEYGVDSSVIAYGGDHALRNIEVVNQENEYALSICRIEPENNIEMILKAFSKSNKHLKFIGNWEANEYGQSLKKKYSTYDHIEIVDPIYDLDKLYSLRKNSSVYVHGHSAGGTNPSLVEMMHFSVPIIAFDCDFNRYSTREHAMFFSSSDELQKHLVSHDDAWAQSGRKLSSVAKEHYTWRRINEQYESLY
;
A
#
# COMPACT_ATOMS: atom_id res chain seq x y z
N MET A 1 -3.19 -19.25 22.89
CA MET A 1 -3.56 -18.98 21.51
C MET A 1 -4.43 -17.73 21.52
N LYS A 2 -3.96 -16.64 20.88
CA LYS A 2 -4.70 -15.36 20.78
C LYS A 2 -5.59 -15.35 19.55
N THR A 3 -6.78 -14.78 19.67
CA THR A 3 -7.73 -14.61 18.58
C THR A 3 -7.72 -13.17 18.09
N VAL A 4 -7.46 -12.95 16.81
CA VAL A 4 -7.38 -11.63 16.18
C VAL A 4 -8.49 -11.52 15.12
N CYS A 5 -9.37 -10.53 15.25
CA CYS A 5 -10.34 -10.17 14.22
C CYS A 5 -9.83 -8.99 13.40
N VAL A 6 -9.76 -9.14 12.09
CA VAL A 6 -9.33 -8.08 11.15
C VAL A 6 -10.55 -7.50 10.47
N ILE A 7 -10.68 -6.17 10.50
CA ILE A 7 -11.73 -5.39 9.86
C ILE A 7 -11.15 -4.24 9.02
N GLY A 8 -11.94 -3.64 8.13
CA GLY A 8 -11.51 -2.50 7.32
C GLY A 8 -10.82 -2.89 6.01
N THR A 9 -11.01 -4.11 5.55
CA THR A 9 -10.48 -4.62 4.27
C THR A 9 -11.60 -5.24 3.45
N VAL A 10 -11.42 -5.34 2.13
CA VAL A 10 -12.33 -6.09 1.25
C VAL A 10 -12.32 -7.57 1.61
N GLY A 11 -11.18 -8.09 2.09
CA GLY A 11 -11.00 -9.47 2.53
C GLY A 11 -9.82 -10.17 1.86
N ILE A 12 -9.71 -11.47 2.11
CA ILE A 12 -8.70 -12.37 1.51
C ILE A 12 -9.41 -13.60 0.86
N PRO A 13 -8.84 -14.23 -0.19
CA PRO A 13 -7.58 -13.88 -0.90
C PRO A 13 -7.57 -12.45 -1.42
N ALA A 14 -6.37 -11.84 -1.50
CA ALA A 14 -6.22 -10.43 -1.86
C ALA A 14 -6.72 -10.17 -3.29
N CYS A 15 -7.67 -9.24 -3.44
CA CYS A 15 -8.31 -8.93 -4.71
C CYS A 15 -8.36 -7.43 -5.05
N TYR A 16 -7.85 -6.54 -4.16
CA TYR A 16 -8.06 -5.11 -4.34
C TYR A 16 -6.83 -4.23 -4.11
N GLY A 17 -6.25 -4.16 -2.91
CA GLY A 17 -5.26 -3.14 -2.56
C GLY A 17 -4.26 -3.53 -1.49
N GLY A 18 -3.59 -2.52 -0.92
CA GLY A 18 -2.51 -2.71 0.04
C GLY A 18 -2.94 -3.43 1.33
N PHE A 19 -4.12 -3.13 1.86
CA PHE A 19 -4.61 -3.78 3.07
C PHE A 19 -4.95 -5.26 2.84
N GLU A 20 -5.49 -5.61 1.69
CA GLU A 20 -5.75 -7.01 1.34
C GLU A 20 -4.44 -7.81 1.26
N SER A 21 -3.42 -7.23 0.61
CA SER A 21 -2.07 -7.82 0.56
C SER A 21 -1.43 -7.90 1.95
N LEU A 22 -1.60 -6.88 2.79
CA LEU A 22 -1.14 -6.90 4.19
C LEU A 22 -1.76 -8.07 4.94
N VAL A 23 -3.10 -8.18 4.94
CA VAL A 23 -3.81 -9.21 5.69
C VAL A 23 -3.48 -10.61 5.19
N GLU A 24 -3.39 -10.80 3.88
CA GLU A 24 -2.99 -12.10 3.30
C GLU A 24 -1.60 -12.53 3.77
N ASN A 25 -0.65 -11.61 3.80
CA ASN A 25 0.69 -11.91 4.28
C ASN A 25 0.77 -12.07 5.80
N LEU A 26 0.02 -11.29 6.60
CA LEU A 26 -0.08 -11.49 8.05
C LEU A 26 -0.61 -12.91 8.37
N VAL A 27 -1.66 -13.31 7.67
CA VAL A 27 -2.26 -14.64 7.85
C VAL A 27 -1.32 -15.76 7.40
N SER A 28 -0.65 -15.58 6.25
CA SER A 28 0.27 -16.59 5.70
C SER A 28 1.54 -16.80 6.53
N ASN A 29 1.94 -15.79 7.31
CA ASN A 29 3.13 -15.82 8.16
C ASN A 29 2.78 -15.84 9.66
N ALA A 30 1.54 -16.14 10.00
CA ALA A 30 1.07 -16.13 11.39
C ALA A 30 1.83 -17.15 12.26
N SER A 31 2.15 -16.75 13.48
CA SER A 31 2.67 -17.67 14.50
C SER A 31 1.61 -18.70 14.92
N ASP A 32 2.03 -19.87 15.37
CA ASP A 32 1.13 -20.99 15.73
C ASP A 32 0.16 -20.64 16.86
N ASP A 33 0.47 -19.64 17.67
CA ASP A 33 -0.34 -19.19 18.80
C ASP A 33 -1.33 -18.08 18.44
N ILE A 34 -1.39 -17.64 17.17
CA ILE A 34 -2.32 -16.63 16.65
C ILE A 34 -3.38 -17.28 15.76
N LYS A 35 -4.65 -16.92 16.00
CA LYS A 35 -5.78 -17.29 15.12
C LYS A 35 -6.48 -16.07 14.57
N TYR A 36 -6.42 -15.92 13.26
CA TYR A 36 -7.10 -14.83 12.57
C TYR A 36 -8.55 -15.18 12.18
N SER A 37 -9.42 -14.17 12.27
CA SER A 37 -10.72 -14.13 11.62
C SER A 37 -10.78 -12.85 10.80
N VAL A 38 -11.06 -12.94 9.51
CA VAL A 38 -11.03 -11.79 8.58
C VAL A 38 -12.44 -11.52 8.08
N PHE A 39 -12.91 -10.27 8.25
CA PHE A 39 -14.15 -9.83 7.64
C PHE A 39 -13.96 -9.58 6.14
N CYS A 40 -14.88 -10.10 5.33
CA CYS A 40 -14.82 -10.04 3.88
C CYS A 40 -16.12 -9.44 3.31
N SER A 41 -16.00 -8.61 2.27
CA SER A 41 -17.14 -8.11 1.51
C SER A 41 -17.66 -9.19 0.56
N SER A 42 -18.85 -9.72 0.83
CA SER A 42 -19.40 -10.82 0.00
C SER A 42 -19.64 -10.43 -1.45
N ASN A 43 -19.69 -9.13 -1.76
CA ASN A 43 -19.90 -8.62 -3.11
C ASN A 43 -18.64 -8.68 -3.98
N SER A 44 -17.49 -8.90 -3.35
CA SER A 44 -16.17 -8.91 -4.03
C SER A 44 -15.68 -10.32 -4.35
N TYR A 45 -16.37 -11.35 -3.88
CA TYR A 45 -15.98 -12.75 -4.07
C TYR A 45 -17.11 -13.54 -4.72
N THR A 46 -16.83 -14.20 -5.84
CA THR A 46 -17.75 -15.12 -6.50
C THR A 46 -17.87 -16.43 -5.73
N GLU A 47 -16.77 -16.93 -5.21
CA GLU A 47 -16.69 -18.08 -4.32
C GLU A 47 -16.42 -17.62 -2.88
N LYS A 48 -17.14 -18.18 -1.92
CA LYS A 48 -17.02 -17.84 -0.50
C LYS A 48 -16.41 -19.02 0.22
N LEU A 49 -15.11 -18.90 0.49
CA LEU A 49 -14.37 -19.88 1.28
C LEU A 49 -14.70 -19.70 2.77
N ASP A 50 -14.80 -20.80 3.52
CA ASP A 50 -14.96 -20.74 4.99
C ASP A 50 -13.66 -20.31 5.67
N SER A 51 -12.51 -20.67 5.07
CA SER A 51 -11.18 -20.38 5.58
C SER A 51 -10.17 -20.20 4.45
N TYR A 52 -9.12 -19.43 4.70
CA TYR A 52 -7.99 -19.23 3.80
C TYR A 52 -6.70 -19.07 4.60
N ASN A 53 -5.66 -19.84 4.28
CA ASN A 53 -4.36 -19.88 4.99
C ASN A 53 -4.51 -19.98 6.53
N GLY A 54 -5.47 -20.79 7.00
CA GLY A 54 -5.74 -20.97 8.44
C GLY A 54 -6.61 -19.89 9.09
N ALA A 55 -6.88 -18.77 8.43
CA ALA A 55 -7.80 -17.76 8.91
C ALA A 55 -9.25 -18.12 8.59
N LYS A 56 -10.16 -17.86 9.53
CA LYS A 56 -11.60 -17.93 9.31
C LYS A 56 -12.10 -16.71 8.55
N LEU A 57 -12.93 -16.90 7.52
CA LEU A 57 -13.53 -15.82 6.74
C LEU A 57 -14.96 -15.53 7.17
N ILE A 58 -15.31 -14.26 7.34
CA ILE A 58 -16.64 -13.81 7.80
C ILE A 58 -17.20 -12.82 6.78
N TYR A 59 -18.18 -13.26 5.99
CA TYR A 59 -18.73 -12.43 4.92
C TYR A 59 -19.85 -11.51 5.39
N LEU A 60 -19.81 -10.26 4.93
CA LEU A 60 -20.86 -9.26 5.10
C LEU A 60 -21.40 -8.83 3.73
N PRO A 61 -22.73 -8.67 3.57
CA PRO A 61 -23.36 -8.32 2.30
C PRO A 61 -23.32 -6.80 2.02
N ILE A 62 -22.20 -6.15 2.33
CA ILE A 62 -21.96 -4.72 2.14
C ILE A 62 -20.57 -4.56 1.52
N LYS A 63 -20.39 -3.53 0.67
CA LYS A 63 -19.08 -3.20 0.11
C LYS A 63 -18.18 -2.60 1.18
N ALA A 64 -16.93 -3.06 1.24
CA ALA A 64 -15.92 -2.52 2.16
C ALA A 64 -15.28 -1.22 1.66
N ASN A 65 -15.64 -0.73 0.48
CA ASN A 65 -15.05 0.44 -0.16
C ASN A 65 -16.03 1.62 -0.28
N GLY A 66 -15.48 2.84 -0.37
CA GLY A 66 -16.24 4.08 -0.54
C GLY A 66 -17.10 4.39 0.68
N VAL A 67 -18.27 4.99 0.47
CA VAL A 67 -19.18 5.38 1.57
C VAL A 67 -19.71 4.16 2.34
N GLN A 68 -19.78 2.99 1.70
CA GLN A 68 -20.26 1.77 2.34
C GLN A 68 -19.25 1.16 3.31
N SER A 69 -17.99 1.59 3.29
CA SER A 69 -16.99 1.13 4.27
C SER A 69 -17.41 1.46 5.71
N VAL A 70 -18.07 2.58 5.93
CA VAL A 70 -18.53 2.99 7.27
C VAL A 70 -19.51 1.97 7.88
N PRO A 71 -20.68 1.68 7.28
CA PRO A 71 -21.60 0.66 7.81
C PRO A 71 -20.99 -0.75 7.79
N TYR A 72 -20.08 -1.07 6.87
CA TYR A 72 -19.37 -2.34 6.84
C TYR A 72 -18.50 -2.53 8.09
N ASP A 73 -17.68 -1.55 8.42
CA ASP A 73 -16.78 -1.61 9.57
C ASP A 73 -17.56 -1.59 10.90
N ILE A 74 -18.60 -0.75 11.00
CA ILE A 74 -19.48 -0.73 12.18
C ILE A 74 -20.13 -2.10 12.40
N TRP A 75 -20.64 -2.73 11.33
CA TRP A 75 -21.25 -4.07 11.46
C TRP A 75 -20.20 -5.12 11.86
N SER A 76 -19.00 -5.03 11.32
CA SER A 76 -17.89 -5.89 11.73
C SER A 76 -17.56 -5.74 13.23
N LEU A 77 -17.49 -4.51 13.73
CA LEU A 77 -17.31 -4.22 15.16
C LEU A 77 -18.46 -4.79 16.02
N ILE A 78 -19.72 -4.64 15.59
CA ILE A 78 -20.87 -5.22 16.29
C ILE A 78 -20.76 -6.77 16.36
N LYS A 79 -20.30 -7.41 15.29
CA LYS A 79 -20.04 -8.86 15.32
C LYS A 79 -18.90 -9.23 16.25
N CYS A 80 -17.85 -8.39 16.37
CA CYS A 80 -16.77 -8.57 17.33
C CYS A 80 -17.27 -8.49 18.79
N LEU A 81 -18.27 -7.67 19.10
CA LEU A 81 -18.91 -7.68 20.45
C LEU A 81 -19.48 -9.05 20.81
N LYS A 82 -19.99 -9.80 19.84
CA LYS A 82 -20.55 -11.14 20.04
C LYS A 82 -19.46 -12.21 20.11
N SER A 83 -18.45 -12.15 19.24
CA SER A 83 -17.39 -13.17 19.14
C SER A 83 -16.30 -12.99 20.20
N ARG A 84 -16.15 -11.77 20.75
CA ARG A 84 -15.20 -11.40 21.80
C ARG A 84 -13.77 -11.86 21.52
N PRO A 85 -13.15 -11.44 20.40
CA PRO A 85 -11.76 -11.76 20.14
C PRO A 85 -10.85 -11.08 21.16
N ASP A 86 -9.63 -11.62 21.35
CA ASP A 86 -8.63 -10.98 22.21
C ASP A 86 -8.18 -9.63 21.62
N VAL A 87 -8.07 -9.56 20.28
CA VAL A 87 -7.64 -8.36 19.54
C VAL A 87 -8.59 -8.07 18.40
N VAL A 88 -8.90 -6.79 18.21
CA VAL A 88 -9.55 -6.27 16.99
C VAL A 88 -8.53 -5.38 16.28
N LEU A 89 -8.07 -5.83 15.11
CA LEU A 89 -7.19 -5.08 14.20
C LEU A 89 -8.06 -4.35 13.18
N ILE A 90 -8.03 -3.02 13.22
CA ILE A 90 -8.78 -2.13 12.33
C ILE A 90 -7.82 -1.55 11.30
N LEU A 91 -8.15 -1.71 10.03
CA LEU A 91 -7.40 -1.19 8.89
C LEU A 91 -8.16 0.00 8.27
N GLY A 92 -7.60 1.21 8.45
CA GLY A 92 -8.28 2.45 8.11
C GLY A 92 -9.18 2.95 9.24
N VAL A 93 -9.80 4.12 9.02
CA VAL A 93 -10.54 4.83 10.08
C VAL A 93 -12.05 4.91 9.83
N SER A 94 -12.56 4.31 8.77
CA SER A 94 -13.96 4.50 8.32
C SER A 94 -15.00 4.21 9.40
N GLY A 95 -14.84 3.10 10.13
CA GLY A 95 -15.78 2.66 11.17
C GLY A 95 -15.44 3.13 12.58
N CYS A 96 -14.36 3.87 12.77
CA CYS A 96 -13.89 4.27 14.10
C CYS A 96 -14.82 5.26 14.82
N ILE A 97 -15.78 5.84 14.12
CA ILE A 97 -16.88 6.59 14.72
C ILE A 97 -17.67 5.77 15.77
N PHE A 98 -17.64 4.43 15.68
CA PHE A 98 -18.33 3.52 16.60
C PHE A 98 -17.46 3.14 17.83
N LEU A 99 -16.15 3.41 17.82
CA LEU A 99 -15.23 3.03 18.90
C LEU A 99 -15.61 3.54 20.30
N PRO A 100 -16.17 4.77 20.48
CA PRO A 100 -16.63 5.22 21.79
C PRO A 100 -17.69 4.32 22.45
N ILE A 101 -18.47 3.62 21.63
CA ILE A 101 -19.48 2.65 22.09
C ILE A 101 -18.81 1.28 22.25
N PHE A 102 -18.02 0.87 21.27
CA PHE A 102 -17.33 -0.42 21.26
C PHE A 102 -16.44 -0.61 22.50
N SER A 103 -15.61 0.38 22.83
CA SER A 103 -14.68 0.34 23.96
C SER A 103 -15.37 0.20 25.33
N LYS A 104 -16.63 0.63 25.45
CA LYS A 104 -17.44 0.46 26.67
C LYS A 104 -18.06 -0.94 26.80
N LEU A 105 -18.23 -1.65 25.69
CA LEU A 105 -18.96 -2.92 25.60
C LEU A 105 -18.04 -4.12 25.36
N SER A 106 -16.78 -3.88 24.99
CA SER A 106 -15.78 -4.90 24.65
C SER A 106 -14.58 -4.82 25.59
N SER A 107 -14.02 -5.99 25.91
CA SER A 107 -12.72 -6.13 26.56
C SER A 107 -11.59 -6.45 25.58
N SER A 108 -11.90 -6.54 24.28
CA SER A 108 -10.90 -6.78 23.25
C SER A 108 -9.91 -5.60 23.15
N LYS A 109 -8.62 -5.89 22.99
CA LYS A 109 -7.62 -4.88 22.67
C LYS A 109 -7.87 -4.35 21.25
N VAL A 110 -7.99 -3.04 21.11
CA VAL A 110 -8.22 -2.37 19.82
C VAL A 110 -6.91 -1.83 19.28
N ILE A 111 -6.53 -2.27 18.11
CA ILE A 111 -5.35 -1.80 17.38
C ILE A 111 -5.83 -1.21 16.05
N THR A 112 -5.52 0.06 15.79
CA THR A 112 -5.91 0.71 14.55
C THR A 112 -4.70 1.13 13.73
N ASN A 113 -4.62 0.63 12.51
CA ASN A 113 -3.73 1.16 11.47
C ASN A 113 -4.49 2.29 10.75
N ILE A 114 -4.02 3.54 10.92
CA ILE A 114 -4.75 4.71 10.44
C ILE A 114 -4.57 4.99 8.94
N ASP A 115 -3.76 4.18 8.24
CA ASP A 115 -3.49 4.36 6.80
C ASP A 115 -2.89 5.74 6.44
N GLY A 116 -2.91 6.08 5.17
CA GLY A 116 -2.29 7.26 4.57
C GLY A 116 -3.15 8.51 4.56
N LEU A 117 -3.68 9.01 5.69
CA LEU A 117 -4.40 10.29 5.80
C LEU A 117 -5.52 10.45 4.75
N GLU A 118 -6.42 9.46 4.68
CA GLU A 118 -7.44 9.34 3.65
C GLU A 118 -8.28 10.62 3.45
N TRP A 119 -8.48 11.39 4.53
CA TRP A 119 -9.22 12.66 4.46
C TRP A 119 -8.50 13.77 3.67
N ARG A 120 -7.19 13.65 3.40
CA ARG A 120 -6.44 14.60 2.55
C ARG A 120 -6.67 14.40 1.06
N ARG A 121 -7.13 13.21 0.65
CA ARG A 121 -7.30 12.88 -0.77
C ARG A 121 -8.39 13.73 -1.43
N ASP A 122 -8.13 14.17 -2.66
CA ASP A 122 -9.02 15.08 -3.40
C ASP A 122 -10.30 14.42 -3.91
N LYS A 123 -10.36 13.11 -3.93
CA LYS A 123 -11.59 12.37 -4.26
C LYS A 123 -12.74 12.61 -3.28
N TRP A 124 -12.45 13.12 -2.07
CA TRP A 124 -13.45 13.34 -1.03
C TRP A 124 -13.97 14.78 -0.98
N GLY A 125 -15.28 14.94 -0.95
CA GLY A 125 -15.92 16.22 -0.69
C GLY A 125 -15.70 16.71 0.74
N LYS A 126 -15.95 18.02 0.98
CA LYS A 126 -15.68 18.69 2.27
C LYS A 126 -16.31 17.99 3.49
N TRP A 127 -17.52 17.46 3.37
CA TRP A 127 -18.21 16.76 4.47
C TRP A 127 -17.59 15.41 4.78
N ALA A 128 -17.23 14.65 3.73
CA ALA A 128 -16.53 13.37 3.88
C ALA A 128 -15.16 13.58 4.53
N LYS A 129 -14.40 14.59 4.12
CA LYS A 129 -13.12 14.96 4.74
C LYS A 129 -13.27 15.25 6.24
N LYS A 130 -14.30 16.03 6.64
CA LYS A 130 -14.58 16.31 8.06
C LYS A 130 -14.98 15.05 8.83
N PHE A 131 -15.80 14.19 8.25
CA PHE A 131 -16.21 12.93 8.85
C PHE A 131 -15.00 12.01 9.07
N LEU A 132 -14.15 11.82 8.05
CA LEU A 132 -12.95 11.00 8.14
C LEU A 132 -11.97 11.55 9.18
N LYS A 133 -11.79 12.87 9.26
CA LYS A 133 -10.94 13.50 10.28
C LYS A 133 -11.49 13.29 11.70
N LEU A 134 -12.81 13.36 11.89
CA LEU A 134 -13.44 13.04 13.16
C LEU A 134 -13.26 11.56 13.52
N SER A 135 -13.46 10.67 12.55
CA SER A 135 -13.30 9.23 12.75
C SER A 135 -11.84 8.86 13.08
N GLU A 136 -10.86 9.51 12.45
CA GLU A 136 -9.44 9.42 12.78
C GLU A 136 -9.16 9.84 14.24
N SER A 137 -9.70 10.98 14.67
CA SER A 137 -9.53 11.45 16.05
C SER A 137 -10.12 10.47 17.09
N LEU A 138 -11.24 9.82 16.74
CA LEU A 138 -11.83 8.79 17.60
C LEU A 138 -11.02 7.48 17.58
N ALA A 139 -10.44 7.12 16.44
CA ALA A 139 -9.49 6.01 16.34
C ALA A 139 -8.31 6.23 17.29
N ILE A 140 -7.66 7.40 17.20
CA ILE A 140 -6.53 7.76 18.08
C ILE A 140 -6.92 7.72 19.56
N LYS A 141 -8.10 8.21 19.90
CA LYS A 141 -8.55 8.34 21.30
C LYS A 141 -8.96 7.01 21.94
N TYR A 142 -9.53 6.09 21.15
CA TYR A 142 -10.20 4.89 21.69
C TYR A 142 -9.54 3.57 21.29
N SER A 143 -8.41 3.61 20.59
CA SER A 143 -7.57 2.43 20.38
C SER A 143 -6.51 2.29 21.46
N ASP A 144 -6.18 1.06 21.81
CA ASP A 144 -5.12 0.74 22.76
C ASP A 144 -3.72 0.91 22.13
N SER A 145 -3.63 0.73 20.82
CA SER A 145 -2.41 0.94 20.05
C SER A 145 -2.75 1.51 18.67
N ILE A 146 -1.91 2.45 18.21
CA ILE A 146 -2.01 3.04 16.87
C ILE A 146 -0.84 2.56 16.04
N ILE A 147 -1.13 2.15 14.81
CA ILE A 147 -0.13 1.82 13.80
C ILE A 147 -0.17 2.90 12.71
N THR A 148 1.00 3.34 12.30
CA THR A 148 1.24 4.16 11.11
C THR A 148 2.19 3.42 10.20
N ASP A 149 1.94 3.42 8.90
CA ASP A 149 2.74 2.66 7.96
C ASP A 149 4.00 3.42 7.46
N ASN A 150 4.16 4.68 7.91
CA ASN A 150 5.27 5.54 7.50
C ASN A 150 5.65 6.53 8.61
N GLN A 151 6.92 6.89 8.67
CA GLN A 151 7.41 7.88 9.64
C GLN A 151 6.73 9.25 9.48
N ALA A 152 6.44 9.69 8.27
CA ALA A 152 5.74 10.96 8.05
C ALA A 152 4.33 10.96 8.67
N ILE A 153 3.65 9.80 8.69
CA ILE A 153 2.34 9.67 9.35
C ILE A 153 2.51 9.62 10.87
N PHE A 154 3.54 8.95 11.37
CA PHE A 154 3.89 9.01 12.79
C PHE A 154 4.10 10.46 13.26
N ASP A 155 4.92 11.22 12.53
CA ASP A 155 5.22 12.62 12.85
C ASP A 155 3.92 13.48 12.83
N TYR A 156 3.03 13.22 11.87
CA TYR A 156 1.71 13.85 11.82
C TYR A 156 0.86 13.49 13.04
N VAL A 157 0.74 12.21 13.42
CA VAL A 157 -0.04 11.76 14.59
C VAL A 157 0.48 12.39 15.87
N ARG A 158 1.79 12.37 16.03
CA ARG A 158 2.46 12.96 17.20
C ARG A 158 2.23 14.47 17.28
N ASN A 159 2.35 15.18 16.15
CA ASN A 159 2.18 16.65 16.12
C ASN A 159 0.72 17.07 16.28
N GLU A 160 -0.23 16.34 15.68
CA GLU A 160 -1.65 16.70 15.69
C GLU A 160 -2.38 16.26 16.96
N TYR A 161 -2.03 15.09 17.51
CA TYR A 161 -2.75 14.46 18.61
C TYR A 161 -1.93 14.28 19.90
N GLY A 162 -0.61 14.49 19.86
CA GLY A 162 0.27 14.29 21.00
C GLY A 162 0.42 12.81 21.41
N VAL A 163 0.16 11.87 20.50
CA VAL A 163 0.19 10.42 20.74
C VAL A 163 1.28 9.78 19.91
N ASP A 164 2.06 8.89 20.52
CA ASP A 164 3.01 8.05 19.81
C ASP A 164 2.29 6.84 19.17
N SER A 165 2.73 6.46 17.99
CA SER A 165 2.26 5.29 17.26
C SER A 165 3.40 4.33 16.96
N SER A 166 3.08 3.09 16.61
CA SER A 166 4.05 2.13 16.10
C SER A 166 4.19 2.29 14.59
N VAL A 167 5.40 2.55 14.10
CA VAL A 167 5.64 2.61 12.65
C VAL A 167 5.85 1.20 12.14
N ILE A 168 4.86 0.66 11.42
CA ILE A 168 4.90 -0.68 10.82
C ILE A 168 4.50 -0.55 9.35
N ALA A 169 5.48 -0.66 8.47
CA ALA A 169 5.30 -0.52 7.03
C ALA A 169 4.72 -1.78 6.36
N TYR A 170 4.87 -1.90 5.06
CA TYR A 170 4.54 -3.11 4.28
C TYR A 170 5.79 -3.94 4.01
N GLY A 171 5.63 -5.26 3.85
CA GLY A 171 6.65 -6.12 3.29
C GLY A 171 6.64 -6.06 1.75
N GLY A 172 7.79 -6.29 1.14
CA GLY A 172 7.94 -6.30 -0.32
C GLY A 172 8.56 -7.58 -0.89
N ASP A 173 9.05 -8.45 -0.02
CA ASP A 173 9.80 -9.66 -0.40
C ASP A 173 8.96 -10.75 -1.07
N HIS A 174 7.62 -10.71 -0.95
CA HIS A 174 6.71 -11.57 -1.71
C HIS A 174 6.77 -11.33 -3.23
N ALA A 175 7.30 -10.19 -3.66
CA ALA A 175 7.53 -9.89 -5.07
C ALA A 175 8.72 -10.66 -5.66
N LEU A 176 9.58 -11.23 -4.82
CA LEU A 176 10.70 -12.07 -5.24
C LEU A 176 10.21 -13.47 -5.62
N ARG A 177 10.75 -14.00 -6.73
CA ARG A 177 10.42 -15.32 -7.25
C ARG A 177 11.70 -16.12 -7.45
N ASN A 178 11.61 -17.42 -7.25
CA ASN A 178 12.71 -18.35 -7.55
C ASN A 178 12.53 -18.96 -8.93
N ILE A 179 12.65 -18.12 -9.97
CA ILE A 179 12.59 -18.51 -11.37
C ILE A 179 13.81 -18.00 -12.12
N GLU A 180 14.23 -18.73 -13.15
CA GLU A 180 15.24 -18.25 -14.08
C GLU A 180 14.64 -17.16 -14.97
N VAL A 181 15.29 -16.01 -15.01
CA VAL A 181 14.94 -14.91 -15.90
C VAL A 181 15.99 -14.83 -16.99
N VAL A 182 15.55 -14.89 -18.24
CA VAL A 182 16.43 -14.57 -19.36
C VAL A 182 16.84 -13.12 -19.22
N ASN A 183 18.12 -12.86 -18.98
CA ASN A 183 18.65 -11.51 -18.93
C ASN A 183 18.46 -10.89 -20.34
N GLN A 184 17.44 -10.10 -20.48
CA GLN A 184 17.34 -9.13 -21.57
C GLN A 184 18.19 -7.92 -21.17
N GLU A 185 18.87 -7.32 -22.13
CA GLU A 185 19.57 -6.07 -21.88
C GLU A 185 18.59 -5.08 -21.24
N ASN A 186 18.98 -4.50 -20.11
CA ASN A 186 18.14 -3.64 -19.27
C ASN A 186 17.95 -2.28 -19.92
N GLU A 187 17.13 -2.20 -20.97
CA GLU A 187 17.01 -0.99 -21.78
C GLU A 187 15.80 -0.11 -21.43
N TYR A 188 14.95 -0.52 -20.47
CA TYR A 188 13.72 0.23 -20.16
C TYR A 188 13.64 0.66 -18.71
N ALA A 189 13.03 1.82 -18.50
CA ALA A 189 12.51 2.26 -17.20
C ALA A 189 11.15 1.58 -16.94
N LEU A 190 10.87 1.26 -15.69
CA LEU A 190 9.60 0.66 -15.26
C LEU A 190 8.85 1.61 -14.32
N SER A 191 7.54 1.73 -14.51
CA SER A 191 6.63 2.34 -13.54
C SER A 191 5.39 1.46 -13.35
N ILE A 192 4.96 1.25 -12.12
CA ILE A 192 3.79 0.42 -11.78
C ILE A 192 2.96 1.16 -10.73
N CYS A 193 1.74 1.58 -11.08
CA CYS A 193 0.83 2.20 -10.12
C CYS A 193 -0.63 2.20 -10.59
N ARG A 194 -1.54 2.58 -9.70
CA ARG A 194 -2.90 2.94 -10.07
C ARG A 194 -2.87 4.23 -10.89
N ILE A 195 -3.71 4.30 -11.92
CA ILE A 195 -3.78 5.47 -12.81
C ILE A 195 -4.65 6.55 -12.17
N GLU A 196 -4.02 7.32 -11.26
CA GLU A 196 -4.62 8.41 -10.50
C GLU A 196 -3.69 9.63 -10.49
N PRO A 197 -4.22 10.87 -10.47
CA PRO A 197 -3.40 12.10 -10.53
C PRO A 197 -2.32 12.19 -9.44
N GLU A 198 -2.61 11.67 -8.24
CA GLU A 198 -1.68 11.65 -7.10
C GLU A 198 -0.41 10.81 -7.33
N ASN A 199 -0.38 10.02 -8.41
CA ASN A 199 0.81 9.27 -8.83
C ASN A 199 1.66 10.03 -9.87
N ASN A 200 1.41 11.31 -10.10
CA ASN A 200 2.19 12.20 -10.97
C ASN A 200 2.46 11.61 -12.36
N ILE A 201 1.49 10.87 -12.91
CA ILE A 201 1.62 10.08 -14.15
C ILE A 201 1.93 10.98 -15.35
N GLU A 202 1.20 12.10 -15.47
CA GLU A 202 1.43 13.04 -16.58
C GLU A 202 2.84 13.66 -16.50
N MET A 203 3.34 13.93 -15.28
CA MET A 203 4.70 14.44 -15.08
C MET A 203 5.76 13.43 -15.56
N ILE A 204 5.56 12.14 -15.25
CA ILE A 204 6.45 11.05 -15.69
C ILE A 204 6.39 10.94 -17.23
N LEU A 205 5.20 10.78 -17.80
CA LEU A 205 5.03 10.63 -19.24
C LEU A 205 5.61 11.83 -20.02
N LYS A 206 5.44 13.06 -19.49
CA LYS A 206 6.02 14.28 -20.08
C LYS A 206 7.54 14.26 -20.03
N ALA A 207 8.17 13.75 -18.99
CA ALA A 207 9.62 13.62 -18.94
C ALA A 207 10.14 12.64 -20.01
N PHE A 208 9.48 11.47 -20.11
CA PHE A 208 9.84 10.46 -21.11
C PHE A 208 9.57 10.91 -22.53
N SER A 209 8.49 11.65 -22.83
CA SER A 209 8.21 12.15 -24.18
C SER A 209 9.27 13.11 -24.72
N LYS A 210 10.11 13.67 -23.84
CA LYS A 210 11.26 14.54 -24.19
C LYS A 210 12.60 13.80 -24.12
N SER A 211 12.60 12.49 -23.89
CA SER A 211 13.80 11.66 -23.79
C SER A 211 13.76 10.53 -24.82
N ASN A 212 14.91 9.88 -25.05
CA ASN A 212 15.00 8.68 -25.90
C ASN A 212 14.97 7.38 -25.07
N LYS A 213 14.64 7.45 -23.76
CA LYS A 213 14.60 6.29 -22.88
C LYS A 213 13.28 5.55 -23.05
N HIS A 214 13.35 4.24 -23.14
CA HIS A 214 12.17 3.39 -23.17
C HIS A 214 11.50 3.35 -21.78
N LEU A 215 10.19 3.49 -21.74
CA LEU A 215 9.37 3.38 -20.54
C LEU A 215 8.32 2.28 -20.73
N LYS A 216 8.24 1.34 -19.77
CA LYS A 216 7.08 0.46 -19.61
C LYS A 216 6.27 0.96 -18.43
N PHE A 217 5.06 1.45 -18.68
CA PHE A 217 4.20 1.98 -17.63
C PHE A 217 2.97 1.08 -17.45
N ILE A 218 2.96 0.30 -16.37
CA ILE A 218 1.92 -0.68 -16.04
C ILE A 218 0.86 -0.06 -15.15
N GLY A 219 -0.42 -0.13 -15.57
CA GLY A 219 -1.55 0.35 -14.79
C GLY A 219 -2.88 0.11 -15.46
N ASN A 220 -3.98 0.32 -14.75
CA ASN A 220 -5.32 0.23 -15.32
C ASN A 220 -5.72 1.56 -15.98
N TRP A 221 -5.32 1.73 -17.22
CA TRP A 221 -5.52 2.96 -17.99
C TRP A 221 -6.98 3.23 -18.38
N GLU A 222 -7.81 2.19 -18.39
CA GLU A 222 -9.24 2.29 -18.72
C GLU A 222 -10.12 2.58 -17.50
N ALA A 223 -9.56 2.62 -16.29
CA ALA A 223 -10.31 2.77 -15.04
C ALA A 223 -11.05 4.12 -14.93
N ASN A 224 -10.54 5.16 -15.55
CA ASN A 224 -11.10 6.52 -15.48
C ASN A 224 -10.72 7.39 -16.69
N GLU A 225 -11.40 8.52 -16.86
CA GLU A 225 -11.19 9.46 -17.99
C GLU A 225 -9.76 10.05 -18.00
N TYR A 226 -9.15 10.25 -16.84
CA TYR A 226 -7.78 10.73 -16.73
C TYR A 226 -6.79 9.74 -17.37
N GLY A 227 -6.91 8.45 -17.05
CA GLY A 227 -6.08 7.40 -17.65
C GLY A 227 -6.26 7.29 -19.16
N GLN A 228 -7.51 7.24 -19.60
CA GLN A 228 -7.84 7.16 -21.03
C GLN A 228 -7.27 8.35 -21.83
N SER A 229 -7.35 9.56 -21.27
CA SER A 229 -6.81 10.77 -21.89
C SER A 229 -5.29 10.72 -22.04
N LEU A 230 -4.59 10.26 -20.99
CA LEU A 230 -3.13 10.11 -21.02
C LEU A 230 -2.70 9.00 -21.97
N LYS A 231 -3.39 7.85 -21.96
CA LYS A 231 -3.14 6.76 -22.91
C LYS A 231 -3.24 7.26 -24.35
N LYS A 232 -4.33 7.96 -24.70
CA LYS A 232 -4.51 8.54 -26.04
C LYS A 232 -3.39 9.52 -26.42
N LYS A 233 -2.95 10.37 -25.47
CA LYS A 233 -1.93 11.40 -25.71
C LYS A 233 -0.54 10.82 -25.91
N TYR A 234 -0.15 9.81 -25.10
CA TYR A 234 1.23 9.33 -25.04
C TYR A 234 1.51 8.01 -25.77
N SER A 235 0.49 7.27 -26.20
CA SER A 235 0.68 6.08 -27.05
C SER A 235 1.19 6.37 -28.47
N THR A 236 1.34 7.64 -28.83
CA THR A 236 1.96 8.08 -30.10
C THR A 236 3.49 8.06 -30.03
N TYR A 237 4.09 7.87 -28.89
CA TYR A 237 5.54 7.81 -28.70
C TYR A 237 6.00 6.36 -28.70
N ASP A 238 6.78 5.91 -29.69
CA ASP A 238 7.21 4.51 -29.86
C ASP A 238 8.01 3.96 -28.67
N HIS A 239 8.68 4.84 -27.90
CA HIS A 239 9.48 4.46 -26.73
C HIS A 239 8.70 4.51 -25.41
N ILE A 240 7.39 4.84 -25.44
CA ILE A 240 6.51 4.81 -24.25
C ILE A 240 5.50 3.69 -24.42
N GLU A 241 5.75 2.58 -23.76
CA GLU A 241 4.87 1.41 -23.74
C GLU A 241 3.86 1.54 -22.59
N ILE A 242 2.59 1.77 -22.95
CA ILE A 242 1.46 1.82 -22.02
C ILE A 242 0.91 0.40 -21.88
N VAL A 243 1.11 -0.19 -20.69
CA VAL A 243 0.84 -1.60 -20.43
C VAL A 243 -0.37 -1.74 -19.50
N ASP A 244 -1.29 -2.63 -19.86
CA ASP A 244 -2.43 -2.97 -19.02
C ASP A 244 -1.98 -3.73 -17.75
N PRO A 245 -2.83 -3.84 -16.71
CA PRO A 245 -2.47 -4.52 -15.45
C PRO A 245 -1.99 -5.96 -15.69
N ILE A 246 -0.90 -6.31 -15.05
CA ILE A 246 -0.33 -7.66 -15.09
C ILE A 246 -0.54 -8.31 -13.73
N TYR A 247 -1.26 -9.42 -13.70
CA TYR A 247 -1.53 -10.20 -12.49
C TYR A 247 -0.68 -11.47 -12.39
N ASP A 248 0.02 -11.82 -13.47
CA ASP A 248 1.02 -12.89 -13.49
C ASP A 248 2.27 -12.43 -12.74
N LEU A 249 2.50 -13.05 -11.58
CA LEU A 249 3.60 -12.67 -10.68
C LEU A 249 4.98 -12.99 -11.26
N ASP A 250 5.11 -14.04 -12.06
CA ASP A 250 6.38 -14.43 -12.69
C ASP A 250 6.73 -13.45 -13.81
N LYS A 251 5.73 -13.00 -14.56
CA LYS A 251 5.89 -11.95 -15.56
C LYS A 251 6.26 -10.61 -14.90
N LEU A 252 5.60 -10.24 -13.80
CA LEU A 252 5.93 -9.01 -13.04
C LEU A 252 7.34 -9.08 -12.46
N TYR A 253 7.74 -10.23 -11.91
CA TYR A 253 9.09 -10.43 -11.42
C TYR A 253 10.12 -10.22 -12.54
N SER A 254 9.91 -10.83 -13.71
CA SER A 254 10.80 -10.69 -14.87
C SER A 254 10.91 -9.22 -15.33
N LEU A 255 9.80 -8.49 -15.37
CA LEU A 255 9.78 -7.08 -15.75
C LEU A 255 10.52 -6.20 -14.72
N ARG A 256 10.33 -6.44 -13.42
CA ARG A 256 11.07 -5.73 -12.37
C ARG A 256 12.56 -6.02 -12.43
N LYS A 257 12.94 -7.29 -12.60
CA LYS A 257 14.33 -7.75 -12.60
C LYS A 257 15.13 -7.19 -13.78
N ASN A 258 14.48 -7.06 -14.95
CA ASN A 258 15.10 -6.60 -16.19
C ASN A 258 14.96 -5.08 -16.42
N SER A 259 14.40 -4.32 -15.49
CA SER A 259 14.35 -2.87 -15.63
C SER A 259 15.68 -2.22 -15.28
N SER A 260 16.06 -1.16 -15.99
CA SER A 260 17.28 -0.38 -15.73
C SER A 260 17.09 0.61 -14.58
N VAL A 261 15.86 1.11 -14.41
CA VAL A 261 15.47 2.05 -13.36
C VAL A 261 13.97 1.93 -13.09
N TYR A 262 13.57 2.14 -11.87
CA TYR A 262 12.17 2.25 -11.48
C TYR A 262 11.80 3.71 -11.21
N VAL A 263 10.71 4.19 -11.80
CA VAL A 263 10.20 5.54 -11.58
C VAL A 263 8.93 5.47 -10.75
N HIS A 264 8.95 6.12 -9.59
CA HIS A 264 7.89 6.11 -8.60
C HIS A 264 7.29 7.51 -8.41
N GLY A 265 6.09 7.72 -8.92
CA GLY A 265 5.45 9.04 -8.89
C GLY A 265 4.52 9.31 -7.72
N HIS A 266 4.31 8.35 -6.81
CA HIS A 266 3.33 8.47 -5.72
C HIS A 266 3.66 9.63 -4.77
N SER A 267 2.65 10.47 -4.48
CA SER A 267 2.83 11.67 -3.65
C SER A 267 1.90 11.75 -2.43
N ALA A 268 0.96 10.81 -2.29
CA ALA A 268 -0.05 10.85 -1.24
C ALA A 268 -0.23 9.49 -0.59
N GLY A 269 -0.28 9.43 0.72
CA GLY A 269 -0.45 8.20 1.49
C GLY A 269 0.76 7.93 2.38
N GLY A 270 0.97 6.67 2.75
CA GLY A 270 2.08 6.23 3.57
C GLY A 270 3.18 5.51 2.77
N THR A 271 3.63 4.39 3.30
CA THR A 271 4.54 3.49 2.58
C THR A 271 3.81 2.84 1.42
N ASN A 272 4.30 3.05 0.19
CA ASN A 272 3.69 2.47 -0.98
C ASN A 272 4.20 1.04 -1.23
N PRO A 273 3.31 0.01 -1.31
CA PRO A 273 3.72 -1.37 -1.52
C PRO A 273 4.61 -1.57 -2.76
N SER A 274 4.26 -0.96 -3.91
CA SER A 274 5.05 -1.13 -5.14
C SER A 274 6.46 -0.53 -5.05
N LEU A 275 6.66 0.49 -4.20
CA LEU A 275 7.98 1.06 -3.93
C LEU A 275 8.84 0.06 -3.13
N VAL A 276 8.32 -0.45 -2.02
CA VAL A 276 9.08 -1.38 -1.17
C VAL A 276 9.31 -2.73 -1.85
N GLU A 277 8.36 -3.20 -2.66
CA GLU A 277 8.56 -4.36 -3.53
C GLU A 277 9.75 -4.14 -4.47
N MET A 278 9.78 -2.98 -5.15
CA MET A 278 10.83 -2.68 -6.13
C MET A 278 12.20 -2.53 -5.50
N MET A 279 12.30 -2.04 -4.26
CA MET A 279 13.55 -1.92 -3.53
C MET A 279 14.27 -3.28 -3.36
N HIS A 280 13.56 -4.41 -3.33
CA HIS A 280 14.17 -5.74 -3.21
C HIS A 280 14.96 -6.17 -4.46
N PHE A 281 14.78 -5.52 -5.61
CA PHE A 281 15.39 -5.92 -6.88
C PHE A 281 16.78 -5.34 -7.13
N SER A 282 17.29 -4.49 -6.24
CA SER A 282 18.56 -3.78 -6.40
C SER A 282 18.62 -2.88 -7.65
N VAL A 283 17.47 -2.51 -8.20
CA VAL A 283 17.31 -1.57 -9.30
C VAL A 283 17.31 -0.15 -8.74
N PRO A 284 18.00 0.81 -9.38
CA PRO A 284 17.92 2.22 -9.00
C PRO A 284 16.48 2.73 -9.02
N ILE A 285 16.14 3.62 -8.08
CA ILE A 285 14.79 4.20 -8.01
C ILE A 285 14.89 5.72 -8.09
N ILE A 286 14.06 6.30 -8.97
CA ILE A 286 13.80 7.74 -9.03
C ILE A 286 12.38 7.95 -8.50
N ALA A 287 12.24 8.55 -7.33
CA ALA A 287 10.96 8.73 -6.66
C ALA A 287 10.53 10.20 -6.66
N PHE A 288 9.21 10.44 -6.69
CA PHE A 288 8.68 11.78 -6.48
C PHE A 288 9.11 12.30 -5.10
N ASP A 289 9.54 13.56 -5.05
CA ASP A 289 10.06 14.20 -3.84
C ASP A 289 8.91 14.52 -2.86
N CYS A 290 8.72 13.62 -1.92
CA CYS A 290 7.82 13.81 -0.78
C CYS A 290 8.33 13.00 0.43
N ASP A 291 7.91 13.40 1.62
CA ASP A 291 8.37 12.81 2.88
C ASP A 291 8.13 11.29 2.93
N PHE A 292 7.00 10.81 2.39
CA PHE A 292 6.69 9.37 2.37
C PHE A 292 7.74 8.56 1.62
N ASN A 293 8.16 9.04 0.44
CA ASN A 293 9.15 8.37 -0.38
C ASN A 293 10.55 8.52 0.21
N ARG A 294 10.89 9.69 0.77
CA ARG A 294 12.16 9.93 1.46
C ARG A 294 12.34 8.98 2.64
N TYR A 295 11.35 8.88 3.51
CA TYR A 295 11.39 7.95 4.65
C TYR A 295 11.42 6.49 4.21
N SER A 296 10.59 6.08 3.26
CA SER A 296 10.55 4.68 2.80
C SER A 296 11.88 4.25 2.18
N THR A 297 12.54 5.13 1.42
CA THR A 297 13.83 4.84 0.77
C THR A 297 15.04 5.18 1.62
N ARG A 298 14.82 5.75 2.83
CA ARG A 298 15.90 6.26 3.70
C ARG A 298 16.88 7.16 2.95
N GLU A 299 16.36 8.06 2.14
CA GLU A 299 17.13 9.01 1.31
C GLU A 299 18.07 8.36 0.30
N HIS A 300 17.91 7.07 -0.01
CA HIS A 300 18.78 6.37 -0.94
C HIS A 300 18.25 6.34 -2.39
N ALA A 301 17.02 6.79 -2.63
CA ALA A 301 16.52 7.03 -3.98
C ALA A 301 17.03 8.37 -4.54
N MET A 302 16.92 8.55 -5.82
CA MET A 302 16.99 9.87 -6.46
C MET A 302 15.59 10.48 -6.40
N PHE A 303 15.52 11.82 -6.29
CA PHE A 303 14.21 12.48 -6.13
C PHE A 303 13.97 13.50 -7.23
N PHE A 304 12.69 13.65 -7.62
CA PHE A 304 12.24 14.64 -8.60
C PHE A 304 10.94 15.32 -8.14
N SER A 305 10.82 16.62 -8.43
CA SER A 305 9.62 17.44 -8.19
C SER A 305 9.00 17.95 -9.49
N SER A 306 9.67 17.73 -10.62
CA SER A 306 9.24 18.20 -11.94
C SER A 306 9.64 17.23 -13.06
N SER A 307 8.96 17.34 -14.20
CA SER A 307 9.32 16.57 -15.40
C SER A 307 10.74 16.85 -15.90
N ASP A 308 11.23 18.09 -15.71
CA ASP A 308 12.56 18.48 -16.17
C ASP A 308 13.67 17.94 -15.24
N GLU A 309 13.42 17.83 -13.92
CA GLU A 309 14.31 17.13 -12.99
C GLU A 309 14.34 15.62 -13.26
N LEU A 310 13.19 15.00 -13.47
CA LEU A 310 13.14 13.60 -13.87
C LEU A 310 13.93 13.35 -15.15
N GLN A 311 13.77 14.20 -16.15
CA GLN A 311 14.52 14.11 -17.41
C GLN A 311 16.04 14.19 -17.19
N LYS A 312 16.53 15.08 -16.31
CA LYS A 312 17.95 15.16 -15.95
C LYS A 312 18.47 13.85 -15.36
N HIS A 313 17.71 13.25 -14.44
CA HIS A 313 18.06 11.94 -13.89
C HIS A 313 18.11 10.85 -14.96
N LEU A 314 17.19 10.82 -15.93
CA LEU A 314 17.17 9.81 -16.99
C LEU A 314 18.38 9.90 -17.94
N VAL A 315 19.05 11.03 -18.02
CA VAL A 315 20.25 11.24 -18.86
C VAL A 315 21.54 10.91 -18.11
N SER A 316 21.58 11.15 -16.80
CA SER A 316 22.77 10.89 -15.97
C SER A 316 22.85 9.43 -15.60
N HIS A 317 23.80 8.70 -16.20
CA HIS A 317 24.17 7.34 -15.79
C HIS A 317 25.56 7.40 -15.16
N ASP A 318 25.63 7.35 -13.84
CA ASP A 318 26.89 7.27 -13.11
C ASP A 318 26.89 6.07 -12.14
N ASP A 319 28.05 5.78 -11.56
CA ASP A 319 28.20 4.70 -10.56
C ASP A 319 27.26 4.88 -9.34
N ALA A 320 26.79 6.11 -9.08
CA ALA A 320 25.86 6.42 -8.01
C ALA A 320 24.50 5.69 -8.19
N TRP A 321 24.07 5.46 -9.44
CA TRP A 321 22.84 4.71 -9.72
C TRP A 321 22.92 3.27 -9.21
N ALA A 322 23.96 2.54 -9.60
CA ALA A 322 24.15 1.15 -9.18
C ALA A 322 24.34 1.06 -7.65
N GLN A 323 25.00 2.04 -7.04
CA GLN A 323 25.15 2.11 -5.60
C GLN A 323 23.80 2.36 -4.90
N SER A 324 22.96 3.26 -5.44
CA SER A 324 21.61 3.53 -4.94
C SER A 324 20.78 2.25 -4.90
N GLY A 325 20.70 1.50 -6.01
CA GLY A 325 19.94 0.24 -6.07
C GLY A 325 20.39 -0.78 -5.02
N ARG A 326 21.71 -0.94 -4.82
CA ARG A 326 22.25 -1.84 -3.76
C ARG A 326 21.87 -1.39 -2.36
N LYS A 327 21.96 -0.09 -2.06
CA LYS A 327 21.55 0.47 -0.76
C LYS A 327 20.05 0.27 -0.50
N LEU A 328 19.21 0.54 -1.50
CA LEU A 328 17.77 0.32 -1.42
C LEU A 328 17.42 -1.15 -1.13
N SER A 329 18.12 -2.09 -1.78
CA SER A 329 17.93 -3.51 -1.50
C SER A 329 18.34 -3.91 -0.08
N SER A 330 19.40 -3.32 0.45
CA SER A 330 19.79 -3.54 1.85
C SER A 330 18.72 -3.02 2.82
N VAL A 331 18.20 -1.82 2.58
CA VAL A 331 17.09 -1.25 3.36
C VAL A 331 15.85 -2.16 3.30
N ALA A 332 15.50 -2.64 2.10
CA ALA A 332 14.33 -3.51 1.93
C ALA A 332 14.48 -4.83 2.70
N LYS A 333 15.62 -5.49 2.60
CA LYS A 333 15.92 -6.74 3.32
C LYS A 333 15.91 -6.56 4.84
N GLU A 334 16.33 -5.41 5.33
CA GLU A 334 16.37 -5.13 6.76
C GLU A 334 15.00 -4.71 7.31
N HIS A 335 14.18 -3.96 6.56
CA HIS A 335 13.00 -3.30 7.10
C HIS A 335 11.68 -3.72 6.48
N TYR A 336 11.65 -4.25 5.25
CA TYR A 336 10.46 -4.49 4.46
C TYR A 336 10.28 -5.96 4.07
N THR A 337 10.53 -6.88 5.01
CA THR A 337 10.21 -8.31 4.85
C THR A 337 8.92 -8.64 5.60
N TRP A 338 8.08 -9.49 5.04
CA TRP A 338 6.82 -9.88 5.66
C TRP A 338 7.01 -10.57 7.00
N ARG A 339 8.09 -11.32 7.16
CA ARG A 339 8.45 -11.90 8.46
C ARG A 339 8.58 -10.82 9.53
N ARG A 340 9.38 -9.76 9.27
CA ARG A 340 9.57 -8.65 10.20
C ARG A 340 8.28 -7.88 10.46
N ILE A 341 7.51 -7.60 9.41
CA ILE A 341 6.22 -6.92 9.54
C ILE A 341 5.28 -7.73 10.42
N ASN A 342 5.19 -9.03 10.20
CA ASN A 342 4.35 -9.92 11.01
C ASN A 342 4.78 -9.93 12.49
N GLU A 343 6.08 -10.08 12.77
CA GLU A 343 6.63 -10.02 14.13
C GLU A 343 6.27 -8.69 14.83
N GLN A 344 6.30 -7.56 14.10
CA GLN A 344 5.91 -6.25 14.64
C GLN A 344 4.41 -6.17 14.95
N TYR A 345 3.54 -6.66 14.04
CA TYR A 345 2.09 -6.72 14.30
C TYR A 345 1.78 -7.61 15.51
N GLU A 346 2.33 -8.82 15.56
CA GLU A 346 2.09 -9.79 16.64
C GLU A 346 2.60 -9.29 17.99
N SER A 347 3.65 -8.48 18.01
CA SER A 347 4.16 -7.86 19.24
C SER A 347 3.16 -6.89 19.88
N LEU A 348 2.22 -6.39 19.08
CA LEU A 348 1.16 -5.49 19.55
C LEU A 348 -0.11 -6.24 20.01
N TYR A 349 -0.25 -7.51 19.73
CA TYR A 349 -1.46 -8.31 20.04
C TYR A 349 -1.63 -8.65 21.52
#